data_706277835eecc37074488901d7c6f0e1
#
_entry.id   706277835eecc37074488901d7c6f0e1
#
_cell.length_a   1.000
_cell.length_b   1.000
_cell.length_c   1.000
_cell.angle_alpha   90.00
_cell.angle_beta   90.00
_cell.angle_gamma   90.00
#
_symmetry.space_group_name_H-M   'P 1'
#
loop_
_entity.id
_entity.type
_entity.pdbx_description
1 polymer ?
#
loop_
_entity_poly.entity_id
_entity_poly.type
_entity_poly.pdbx_seq_one_letter_code
_entity_poly.pdbx_strand_id
1 'polypeptide(L)'
;MFLFIEENKMSKHEKINYVEFPAKDIEAVKTFFTRVFGWSFEDYGPEYTAFANAGLDGGFFHSELNAATANGSALIVFYSETLEETQNKIENAGGAIIKPVFSFPGGRRFHFSDPSGNEYAVWSNK
;
A
#
# COMPACT_ATOMS: atom_id res chain seq x y z
N MET A 1 24.04 -17.68 -17.72
CA MET A 1 23.48 -17.55 -16.38
C MET A 1 23.10 -16.11 -16.03
N PHE A 2 24.02 -15.21 -16.21
CA PHE A 2 23.78 -13.80 -15.93
C PHE A 2 22.66 -13.23 -16.79
N LEU A 3 22.67 -13.54 -18.09
CA LEU A 3 21.61 -13.10 -18.98
C LEU A 3 20.25 -13.65 -18.60
N PHE A 4 20.22 -14.88 -18.13
CA PHE A 4 18.99 -15.49 -17.68
C PHE A 4 18.39 -14.75 -16.50
N ILE A 5 19.22 -14.36 -15.53
CA ILE A 5 18.75 -13.60 -14.36
C ILE A 5 18.20 -12.25 -14.78
N GLU A 6 18.90 -11.58 -15.67
CA GLU A 6 18.49 -10.28 -16.16
C GLU A 6 17.16 -10.36 -16.92
N GLU A 7 17.06 -11.33 -17.82
CA GLU A 7 15.86 -11.58 -18.59
C GLU A 7 14.67 -11.90 -17.70
N ASN A 8 14.87 -12.77 -16.71
CA ASN A 8 13.83 -13.14 -15.77
C ASN A 8 13.36 -11.94 -14.95
N LYS A 9 14.30 -11.10 -14.53
CA LYS A 9 14.04 -9.88 -13.78
C LYS A 9 13.19 -8.89 -14.57
N MET A 10 13.36 -8.85 -15.88
CA MET A 10 12.65 -7.91 -16.75
C MET A 10 11.34 -8.46 -17.29
N SER A 11 11.11 -9.75 -17.16
CA SER A 11 9.90 -10.35 -17.69
C SER A 11 8.70 -10.01 -16.81
N LYS A 12 7.66 -9.50 -17.47
CA LYS A 12 6.39 -9.17 -16.81
C LYS A 12 5.28 -10.12 -17.24
N HIS A 13 5.60 -11.06 -18.12
CA HIS A 13 4.59 -11.93 -18.72
C HIS A 13 3.86 -12.74 -17.65
N GLU A 14 2.55 -12.60 -17.60
CA GLU A 14 1.65 -13.32 -16.71
C GLU A 14 1.95 -13.18 -15.22
N LYS A 15 2.57 -12.06 -14.81
CA LYS A 15 2.83 -11.76 -13.41
C LYS A 15 1.94 -10.61 -12.96
N ILE A 16 1.66 -10.54 -11.65
CA ILE A 16 0.92 -9.42 -11.10
C ILE A 16 1.72 -8.15 -11.39
N ASN A 17 1.07 -7.18 -12.01
CA ASN A 17 1.74 -5.99 -12.51
C ASN A 17 1.20 -4.69 -11.91
N TYR A 18 -0.06 -4.69 -11.47
CA TYR A 18 -0.75 -3.45 -11.16
C TYR A 18 -1.87 -3.72 -10.16
N VAL A 19 -2.09 -2.79 -9.23
CA VAL A 19 -3.17 -2.89 -8.26
C VAL A 19 -3.95 -1.59 -8.22
N GLU A 20 -5.29 -1.67 -8.08
CA GLU A 20 -6.12 -0.47 -8.00
C GLU A 20 -6.94 -0.48 -6.72
N PHE A 21 -7.07 0.70 -6.11
CA PHE A 21 -7.85 0.90 -4.90
C PHE A 21 -8.90 1.99 -5.15
N PRO A 22 -10.09 1.86 -4.53
CA PRO A 22 -11.04 2.97 -4.51
C PRO A 22 -10.56 4.07 -3.58
N ALA A 23 -10.94 5.32 -3.86
CA ALA A 23 -10.63 6.45 -2.98
C ALA A 23 -11.78 7.46 -3.02
N LYS A 24 -12.27 7.84 -1.85
CA LYS A 24 -13.30 8.87 -1.75
C LYS A 24 -12.71 10.25 -2.02
N ASP A 25 -11.48 10.46 -1.57
CA ASP A 25 -10.76 11.72 -1.72
C ASP A 25 -9.36 11.40 -2.22
N ILE A 26 -9.17 11.55 -3.53
CA ILE A 26 -7.91 11.22 -4.19
C ILE A 26 -6.76 12.09 -3.66
N GLU A 27 -7.00 13.39 -3.41
CA GLU A 27 -5.95 14.25 -2.89
C GLU A 27 -5.50 13.84 -1.50
N ALA A 28 -6.42 13.37 -0.67
CA ALA A 28 -6.08 12.91 0.67
C ALA A 28 -5.18 11.66 0.63
N VAL A 29 -5.48 10.69 -0.23
CA VAL A 29 -4.64 9.48 -0.32
C VAL A 29 -3.27 9.80 -0.92
N LYS A 30 -3.20 10.72 -1.89
CA LYS A 30 -1.91 11.16 -2.44
C LYS A 30 -1.03 11.76 -1.35
N THR A 31 -1.58 12.67 -0.57
CA THR A 31 -0.85 13.32 0.53
C THR A 31 -0.38 12.28 1.54
N PHE A 32 -1.26 11.37 1.93
CA PHE A 32 -0.95 10.35 2.92
C PHE A 32 0.22 9.46 2.46
N PHE A 33 0.12 8.86 1.28
CA PHE A 33 1.13 7.91 0.82
C PHE A 33 2.45 8.58 0.45
N THR A 34 2.41 9.84 0.00
CA THR A 34 3.63 10.60 -0.23
C THR A 34 4.36 10.84 1.10
N ARG A 35 3.63 11.26 2.13
CA ARG A 35 4.24 11.56 3.44
C ARG A 35 4.77 10.33 4.15
N VAL A 36 4.00 9.24 4.13
CA VAL A 36 4.37 8.04 4.91
C VAL A 36 5.41 7.21 4.19
N PHE A 37 5.21 6.95 2.90
CA PHE A 37 6.01 5.96 2.16
C PHE A 37 6.80 6.54 1.00
N GLY A 38 6.66 7.83 0.71
CA GLY A 38 7.42 8.46 -0.37
C GLY A 38 6.96 8.07 -1.77
N TRP A 39 5.69 7.67 -1.93
CA TRP A 39 5.16 7.37 -3.24
C TRP A 39 5.08 8.64 -4.08
N SER A 40 5.20 8.48 -5.40
CA SER A 40 4.97 9.56 -6.35
C SER A 40 3.69 9.28 -7.12
N PHE A 41 3.04 10.35 -7.61
CA PHE A 41 1.73 10.24 -8.23
C PHE A 41 1.70 11.00 -9.56
N GLU A 42 0.92 10.47 -10.49
CA GLU A 42 0.64 11.14 -11.77
C GLU A 42 -0.88 11.06 -11.99
N ASP A 43 -1.50 12.24 -12.13
CA ASP A 43 -2.96 12.32 -12.29
C ASP A 43 -3.38 12.09 -13.73
N TYR A 44 -4.47 11.37 -13.90
CA TYR A 44 -5.12 11.16 -15.19
C TYR A 44 -6.56 11.61 -15.05
N GLY A 45 -6.75 12.94 -15.05
CA GLY A 45 -8.04 13.56 -14.76
C GLY A 45 -8.29 13.63 -13.26
N PRO A 46 -9.44 14.17 -12.85
CA PRO A 46 -9.74 14.35 -11.43
C PRO A 46 -10.16 13.08 -10.70
N GLU A 47 -10.44 11.99 -11.42
CA GLU A 47 -11.00 10.79 -10.82
C GLU A 47 -10.04 9.60 -10.81
N TYR A 48 -8.77 9.82 -11.20
CA TYR A 48 -7.77 8.75 -11.20
C TYR A 48 -6.37 9.31 -11.00
N THR A 49 -5.58 8.64 -10.17
CA THR A 49 -4.16 8.93 -10.04
C THR A 49 -3.38 7.62 -10.01
N ALA A 50 -2.25 7.57 -10.70
CA ALA A 50 -1.37 6.41 -10.69
C ALA A 50 -0.22 6.65 -9.71
N PHE A 51 0.20 5.61 -9.01
CA PHE A 51 1.32 5.73 -8.09
C PHE A 51 2.53 4.89 -8.54
N ALA A 52 3.70 5.31 -8.10
CA ALA A 52 4.97 4.63 -8.35
C ALA A 52 5.82 4.69 -7.07
N ASN A 53 6.92 3.97 -7.06
CA ASN A 53 7.83 3.84 -5.92
C ASN A 53 7.19 3.11 -4.73
N ALA A 54 6.26 2.23 -5.01
CA ALA A 54 5.52 1.50 -3.99
C ALA A 54 5.91 0.03 -3.91
N GLY A 55 6.79 -0.42 -4.79
CA GLY A 55 7.13 -1.84 -4.92
C GLY A 55 6.30 -2.52 -6.00
N LEU A 56 5.08 -2.08 -6.22
CA LEU A 56 4.18 -2.52 -7.26
C LEU A 56 3.48 -1.28 -7.78
N ASP A 57 3.33 -1.16 -9.09
CA ASP A 57 2.61 -0.03 -9.66
C ASP A 57 1.12 -0.18 -9.40
N GLY A 58 0.41 0.94 -9.43
CA GLY A 58 -1.02 0.91 -9.21
C GLY A 58 -1.64 2.28 -9.30
N GLY A 59 -2.88 2.39 -8.83
CA GLY A 59 -3.58 3.65 -8.85
C GLY A 59 -4.78 3.66 -7.91
N PHE A 60 -5.35 4.85 -7.78
CA PHE A 60 -6.59 5.07 -7.05
C PHE A 60 -7.63 5.63 -8.02
N PHE A 61 -8.82 5.06 -7.99
CA PHE A 61 -9.96 5.56 -8.78
C PHE A 61 -11.00 6.11 -7.81
N HIS A 62 -11.67 7.19 -8.21
CA HIS A 62 -12.68 7.81 -7.36
C HIS A 62 -13.86 6.86 -7.15
N SER A 63 -14.21 6.61 -5.89
CA SER A 63 -15.31 5.71 -5.54
C SER A 63 -15.65 5.88 -4.07
N GLU A 64 -16.91 5.65 -3.71
CA GLU A 64 -17.35 5.64 -2.31
C GLU A 64 -17.06 4.31 -1.62
N LEU A 65 -16.59 3.31 -2.34
CA LEU A 65 -16.24 2.00 -1.78
C LEU A 65 -14.90 2.08 -1.04
N ASN A 66 -14.63 1.05 -0.25
CA ASN A 66 -13.31 0.88 0.37
C ASN A 66 -12.91 -0.59 0.32
N ALA A 67 -11.62 -0.82 0.17
CA ALA A 67 -11.03 -2.16 0.13
C ALA A 67 -10.61 -2.55 1.54
N ALA A 68 -11.42 -3.37 2.21
CA ALA A 68 -11.15 -3.83 3.57
C ALA A 68 -11.39 -5.33 3.66
N THR A 69 -10.67 -6.00 4.57
CA THR A 69 -10.83 -7.46 4.73
C THR A 69 -12.25 -7.82 5.16
N ALA A 70 -12.91 -6.94 5.92
CA ALA A 70 -14.30 -7.14 6.30
C ALA A 70 -15.23 -7.20 5.11
N ASN A 71 -14.85 -6.58 3.98
CA ASN A 71 -15.61 -6.58 2.74
C ASN A 71 -15.15 -7.68 1.78
N GLY A 72 -14.20 -8.51 2.19
CA GLY A 72 -13.68 -9.58 1.34
C GLY A 72 -12.61 -9.16 0.36
N SER A 73 -12.06 -7.95 0.50
CA SER A 73 -11.00 -7.46 -0.39
C SER A 73 -9.67 -8.12 -0.07
N ALA A 74 -8.79 -8.17 -1.08
CA ALA A 74 -7.40 -8.58 -0.87
C ALA A 74 -6.73 -7.60 0.08
N LEU A 75 -5.73 -8.08 0.81
CA LEU A 75 -4.95 -7.27 1.74
C LEU A 75 -3.55 -7.07 1.18
N ILE A 76 -3.16 -5.81 1.01
CA ILE A 76 -1.79 -5.47 0.63
C ILE A 76 -0.96 -5.34 1.90
N VAL A 77 0.20 -5.98 1.92
CA VAL A 77 1.06 -6.03 3.11
C VAL A 77 2.40 -5.40 2.77
N PHE A 78 2.75 -4.36 3.52
CA PHE A 78 4.05 -3.69 3.45
C PHE A 78 5.04 -4.41 4.34
N TYR A 79 6.33 -4.24 4.07
CA TYR A 79 7.38 -4.67 4.98
C TYR A 79 8.08 -3.46 5.59
N SER A 80 8.42 -3.53 6.88
CA SER A 80 9.18 -2.49 7.55
C SER A 80 10.30 -3.10 8.37
N GLU A 81 11.48 -2.47 8.32
CA GLU A 81 12.59 -2.81 9.21
C GLU A 81 12.37 -2.25 10.62
N THR A 82 11.48 -1.26 10.75
CA THR A 82 11.24 -0.52 11.99
C THR A 82 9.74 -0.36 12.18
N LEU A 83 9.09 -1.42 12.64
CA LEU A 83 7.62 -1.52 12.66
C LEU A 83 6.96 -0.37 13.43
N GLU A 84 7.47 -0.06 14.61
CA GLU A 84 6.90 0.99 15.46
C GLU A 84 7.07 2.38 14.85
N GLU A 85 8.20 2.64 14.21
CA GLU A 85 8.41 3.93 13.54
C GLU A 85 7.44 4.09 12.37
N THR A 86 7.22 3.02 11.61
CA THR A 86 6.27 3.06 10.50
C THR A 86 4.86 3.31 11.02
N GLN A 87 4.47 2.65 12.12
CA GLN A 87 3.18 2.89 12.74
C GLN A 87 3.01 4.36 13.13
N ASN A 88 4.03 4.95 13.74
CA ASN A 88 3.99 6.36 14.15
C ASN A 88 3.82 7.29 12.95
N LYS A 89 4.52 7.02 11.85
CA LYS A 89 4.38 7.83 10.64
C LYS A 89 2.96 7.76 10.09
N ILE A 90 2.37 6.57 10.11
CA ILE A 90 1.01 6.37 9.62
C ILE A 90 0.02 7.17 10.47
N GLU A 91 0.12 7.06 11.79
CA GLU A 91 -0.76 7.79 12.69
C GLU A 91 -0.60 9.29 12.56
N ASN A 92 0.64 9.77 12.46
CA ASN A 92 0.91 11.20 12.31
C ASN A 92 0.41 11.78 10.99
N ALA A 93 0.23 10.94 9.98
CA ALA A 93 -0.26 11.38 8.68
C ALA A 93 -1.79 11.21 8.55
N GLY A 94 -2.47 10.76 9.60
CA GLY A 94 -3.92 10.64 9.60
C GLY A 94 -4.46 9.25 9.32
N GLY A 95 -3.60 8.23 9.23
CA GLY A 95 -4.06 6.85 9.12
C GLY A 95 -4.57 6.32 10.46
N ALA A 96 -5.45 5.35 10.41
CA ALA A 96 -6.01 4.74 11.61
C ALA A 96 -5.45 3.33 11.78
N ILE A 97 -5.14 2.96 13.03
CA ILE A 97 -4.69 1.60 13.33
C ILE A 97 -5.93 0.74 13.56
N ILE A 98 -6.15 -0.21 12.65
CA ILE A 98 -7.31 -1.11 12.71
C ILE A 98 -7.03 -2.28 13.64
N LYS A 99 -5.84 -2.87 13.54
CA LYS A 99 -5.40 -3.94 14.43
C LYS A 99 -4.05 -3.57 15.01
N PRO A 100 -3.94 -3.46 16.35
CA PRO A 100 -2.64 -3.18 16.98
C PRO A 100 -1.63 -4.29 16.68
N VAL A 101 -0.36 -4.00 16.90
CA VAL A 101 0.72 -4.95 16.65
C VAL A 101 0.43 -6.30 17.32
N PHE A 102 0.55 -7.36 16.55
CA PHE A 102 0.43 -8.73 17.05
C PHE A 102 1.51 -9.61 16.41
N SER A 103 1.85 -10.70 17.11
CA SER A 103 2.87 -11.64 16.65
C SER A 103 2.25 -12.78 15.87
N PHE A 104 3.01 -13.30 14.92
CA PHE A 104 2.67 -14.50 14.17
C PHE A 104 3.96 -15.27 13.87
N PRO A 105 3.88 -16.54 13.42
CA PRO A 105 5.10 -17.26 13.04
C PRO A 105 5.83 -16.51 11.93
N GLY A 106 7.01 -16.00 12.22
CA GLY A 106 7.82 -15.24 11.27
C GLY A 106 8.00 -13.78 11.61
N GLY A 107 7.19 -13.21 12.49
CA GLY A 107 7.37 -11.80 12.85
C GLY A 107 6.19 -11.19 13.56
N ARG A 108 6.04 -9.89 13.35
CA ARG A 108 4.97 -9.08 13.94
C ARG A 108 4.34 -8.23 12.86
N ARG A 109 3.10 -7.84 13.04
CA ARG A 109 2.42 -6.95 12.09
C ARG A 109 1.30 -6.17 12.77
N PHE A 110 0.86 -5.11 12.10
CA PHE A 110 -0.34 -4.38 12.45
C PHE A 110 -1.12 -4.07 11.18
N HIS A 111 -2.38 -3.67 11.32
CA HIS A 111 -3.21 -3.26 10.20
C HIS A 111 -3.59 -1.79 10.37
N PHE A 112 -3.64 -1.06 9.26
CA PHE A 112 -4.05 0.34 9.26
C PHE A 112 -4.99 0.61 8.10
N SER A 113 -5.70 1.73 8.16
CA SER A 113 -6.46 2.23 7.03
C SER A 113 -5.92 3.57 6.58
N ASP A 114 -6.01 3.82 5.26
CA ASP A 114 -5.70 5.11 4.69
C ASP A 114 -6.89 6.06 4.88
N PRO A 115 -6.79 7.35 4.45
CA PRO A 115 -7.88 8.30 4.63
C PRO A 115 -9.19 7.92 3.93
N SER A 116 -9.16 7.01 2.99
CA SER A 116 -10.37 6.53 2.31
C SER A 116 -10.94 5.26 2.93
N GLY A 117 -10.29 4.73 3.98
CA GLY A 117 -10.76 3.53 4.65
C GLY A 117 -10.28 2.23 4.02
N ASN A 118 -9.34 2.28 3.08
CA ASN A 118 -8.73 1.06 2.56
C ASN A 118 -7.80 0.47 3.62
N GLU A 119 -7.87 -0.83 3.80
CA GLU A 119 -7.08 -1.53 4.82
C GLU A 119 -5.82 -2.13 4.22
N TYR A 120 -4.72 -1.98 4.97
CA TYR A 120 -3.40 -2.53 4.66
C TYR A 120 -2.80 -3.11 5.93
N ALA A 121 -1.75 -3.91 5.76
CA ALA A 121 -0.96 -4.34 6.90
C ALA A 121 0.50 -3.95 6.68
N VAL A 122 1.25 -3.84 7.77
CA VAL A 122 2.70 -3.71 7.75
C VAL A 122 3.26 -4.82 8.61
N TRP A 123 4.26 -5.54 8.12
CA TRP A 123 4.89 -6.59 8.90
C TRP A 123 6.40 -6.36 9.00
N SER A 124 7.00 -7.01 9.98
CA SER A 124 8.43 -7.00 10.18
C SER A 124 8.85 -8.36 10.71
N ASN A 125 10.06 -8.78 10.34
CA ASN A 125 10.66 -9.98 10.90
C ASN A 125 11.53 -9.65 12.12
N LYS A 126 11.43 -8.41 12.61
CA LYS A 126 12.25 -7.91 13.73
C LYS A 126 11.47 -7.67 15.00
#